data_d9d017063a969d7f683e2da476ca7feb
#
_entry.id   d9d017063a969d7f683e2da476ca7feb
#
_cell.length_a   1.000
_cell.length_b   1.000
_cell.length_c   1.000
_cell.angle_alpha   90.00
_cell.angle_beta   90.00
_cell.angle_gamma   90.00
#
_symmetry.space_group_name_H-M   'P 1'
#
loop_
_entity.id
_entity.type
_entity.pdbx_description
1 polymer ?
#
loop_
_entity_poly.entity_id
_entity_poly.type
_entity_poly.pdbx_seq_one_letter_code
_entity_poly.pdbx_strand_id
1 'polypeptide(L)'
;MDKIREAMSNHANALKLRGVRQEVLAGNMANADTPNYKAVDFDFASALSAAKQGAGKQGLRAAPAADVVATTHPRHLVLQGKGVGGQHVDLKFRTIDKKSLDNNTVDLNIERASFAENTVKYEAASQGLSGVIKTMRSAITGN
;
A
#
# COMPACT_ATOMS: atom_id res chain seq x y z
N MET A 1 22.77 1.10 -17.32
CA MET A 1 22.62 1.10 -15.84
C MET A 1 21.24 1.61 -15.41
N ASP A 2 20.68 2.65 -16.04
CA ASP A 2 19.41 3.25 -15.61
C ASP A 2 18.20 2.32 -15.72
N LYS A 3 18.10 1.51 -16.78
CA LYS A 3 16.98 0.54 -16.96
C LYS A 3 16.92 -0.52 -15.86
N ILE A 4 18.07 -1.00 -15.38
CA ILE A 4 18.13 -2.00 -14.29
C ILE A 4 17.74 -1.37 -12.97
N ARG A 5 18.21 -0.16 -12.69
CA ARG A 5 17.84 0.59 -11.49
C ARG A 5 16.33 0.89 -11.48
N GLU A 6 15.77 1.27 -12.62
CA GLU A 6 14.34 1.52 -12.78
C GLU A 6 13.54 0.23 -12.55
N ALA A 7 13.93 -0.90 -13.14
CA ALA A 7 13.28 -2.18 -12.93
C ALA A 7 13.30 -2.59 -11.44
N MET A 8 14.45 -2.45 -10.77
CA MET A 8 14.60 -2.73 -9.35
C MET A 8 13.70 -1.83 -8.51
N SER A 9 13.68 -0.52 -8.80
CA SER A 9 12.82 0.45 -8.13
C SER A 9 11.33 0.12 -8.31
N ASN A 10 10.92 -0.28 -9.51
CA ASN A 10 9.54 -0.66 -9.80
C ASN A 10 9.10 -1.88 -8.98
N HIS A 11 9.91 -2.92 -8.91
CA HIS A 11 9.60 -4.11 -8.11
C HIS A 11 9.62 -3.80 -6.61
N ALA A 12 10.55 -2.98 -6.12
CA ALA A 12 10.62 -2.57 -4.73
C ALA A 12 9.40 -1.75 -4.32
N ASN A 13 8.95 -0.81 -5.16
CA ASN A 13 7.74 -0.02 -4.91
C ASN A 13 6.48 -0.91 -4.93
N ALA A 14 6.40 -1.85 -5.88
CA ALA A 14 5.31 -2.81 -5.92
C ALA A 14 5.25 -3.66 -4.65
N LEU A 15 6.38 -4.19 -4.17
CA LEU A 15 6.46 -4.95 -2.92
C LEU A 15 5.97 -4.14 -1.72
N LYS A 16 6.45 -2.91 -1.56
CA LYS A 16 6.03 -2.02 -0.48
C LYS A 16 4.51 -1.80 -0.49
N LEU A 17 3.96 -1.47 -1.66
CA LEU A 17 2.52 -1.23 -1.80
C LEU A 17 1.69 -2.51 -1.60
N ARG A 18 2.21 -3.69 -2.00
CA ARG A 18 1.56 -4.97 -1.71
C ARG A 18 1.56 -5.27 -0.22
N GLY A 19 2.64 -4.95 0.50
CA GLY A 19 2.70 -5.05 1.96
C GLY A 19 1.66 -4.16 2.63
N VAL A 20 1.57 -2.88 2.22
CA VAL A 20 0.54 -1.95 2.71
C VAL A 20 -0.87 -2.50 2.46
N ARG A 21 -1.13 -3.06 1.26
CA ARG A 21 -2.45 -3.63 0.96
C ARG A 21 -2.76 -4.85 1.83
N GLN A 22 -1.74 -5.64 2.15
CA GLN A 22 -1.88 -6.78 3.08
C GLN A 22 -2.36 -6.32 4.46
N GLU A 23 -1.77 -5.23 4.99
CA GLU A 23 -2.16 -4.64 6.28
C GLU A 23 -3.59 -4.10 6.24
N VAL A 24 -3.97 -3.42 5.17
CA VAL A 24 -5.34 -2.90 4.98
C VAL A 24 -6.36 -4.02 4.95
N LEU A 25 -6.13 -5.07 4.15
CA LEU A 25 -7.03 -6.22 4.04
C LEU A 25 -7.11 -7.00 5.36
N ALA A 26 -5.99 -7.15 6.07
CA ALA A 26 -5.98 -7.77 7.41
C ALA A 26 -6.79 -6.92 8.41
N GLY A 27 -6.68 -5.60 8.35
CA GLY A 27 -7.48 -4.68 9.15
C GLY A 27 -8.98 -4.81 8.87
N ASN A 28 -9.39 -4.91 7.60
CA ASN A 28 -10.79 -5.16 7.24
C ASN A 28 -11.27 -6.50 7.81
N MET A 29 -10.49 -7.58 7.64
CA MET A 29 -10.86 -8.90 8.17
C MET A 29 -10.99 -8.89 9.70
N ALA A 30 -10.08 -8.21 10.41
CA ALA A 30 -10.13 -8.10 11.86
C ALA A 30 -11.39 -7.35 12.36
N ASN A 31 -11.96 -6.49 11.53
CA ASN A 31 -13.15 -5.71 11.84
C ASN A 31 -14.43 -6.25 11.16
N ALA A 32 -14.41 -7.49 10.67
CA ALA A 32 -15.56 -8.08 9.99
C ALA A 32 -16.83 -8.14 10.86
N ASP A 33 -16.67 -8.31 12.18
CA ASP A 33 -17.76 -8.37 13.15
C ASP A 33 -17.96 -7.04 13.93
N THR A 34 -17.28 -5.96 13.53
CA THR A 34 -17.40 -4.66 14.18
C THR A 34 -18.57 -3.87 13.59
N PRO A 35 -19.62 -3.55 14.38
CA PRO A 35 -20.76 -2.77 13.87
C PRO A 35 -20.32 -1.41 13.31
N ASN A 36 -20.98 -0.98 12.22
CA ASN A 36 -20.73 0.29 11.52
C ASN A 36 -19.32 0.44 10.89
N TYR A 37 -18.51 -0.60 10.89
CA TYR A 37 -17.19 -0.54 10.26
C TYR A 37 -17.32 -0.42 8.73
N LYS A 38 -16.48 0.42 8.13
CA LYS A 38 -16.43 0.61 6.67
C LYS A 38 -15.11 0.05 6.14
N ALA A 39 -15.22 -0.96 5.27
CA ALA A 39 -14.07 -1.53 4.60
C ALA A 39 -13.31 -0.47 3.81
N VAL A 40 -11.99 -0.48 3.91
CA VAL A 40 -11.10 0.43 3.20
C VAL A 40 -10.23 -0.35 2.21
N ASP A 41 -9.90 0.27 1.09
CA ASP A 41 -8.90 -0.22 0.13
C ASP A 41 -8.33 0.99 -0.61
N PHE A 42 -7.36 0.79 -1.47
CA PHE A 42 -6.81 1.84 -2.32
C PHE A 42 -6.58 1.35 -3.74
N ASP A 43 -6.56 2.29 -4.68
CA ASP A 43 -6.21 1.99 -6.06
C ASP A 43 -4.71 1.74 -6.19
N PHE A 44 -4.36 0.48 -6.36
CA PHE A 44 -2.97 0.03 -6.47
C PHE A 44 -2.27 0.64 -7.69
N ALA A 45 -2.96 0.79 -8.82
CA ALA A 45 -2.37 1.32 -10.05
C ALA A 45 -1.98 2.79 -9.87
N SER A 46 -2.88 3.59 -9.31
CA SER A 46 -2.63 4.99 -8.99
C SER A 46 -1.51 5.16 -7.97
N ALA A 47 -1.51 4.35 -6.90
CA ALA A 47 -0.48 4.39 -5.88
C ALA A 47 0.91 4.02 -6.44
N LEU A 48 0.97 2.99 -7.29
CA LEU A 48 2.23 2.60 -7.95
C LEU A 48 2.74 3.67 -8.92
N SER A 49 1.85 4.31 -9.67
CA SER A 49 2.19 5.43 -10.55
C SER A 49 2.76 6.61 -9.77
N ALA A 50 2.12 6.98 -8.67
CA ALA A 50 2.59 8.04 -7.77
C ALA A 50 3.96 7.71 -7.16
N ALA A 51 4.17 6.45 -6.73
CA ALA A 51 5.44 5.99 -6.19
C ALA A 51 6.58 6.05 -7.22
N LYS A 52 6.29 5.75 -8.50
CA LYS A 52 7.27 5.88 -9.60
C LYS A 52 7.66 7.34 -9.84
N GLN A 53 6.68 8.25 -9.82
CA GLN A 53 6.92 9.68 -10.01
C GLN A 53 7.63 10.32 -8.82
N GLY A 54 7.39 9.84 -7.59
CA GLY A 54 8.03 10.29 -6.36
C GLY A 54 9.49 9.85 -6.23
N ALA A 55 9.88 8.72 -6.80
CA ALA A 55 11.25 8.22 -6.77
C ALA A 55 12.28 9.12 -7.47
N GLY A 56 11.81 10.00 -8.38
CA GLY A 56 12.66 11.00 -9.04
C GLY A 56 12.76 12.35 -8.31
N LYS A 57 12.00 12.58 -7.24
CA LYS A 57 11.89 13.89 -6.57
C LYS A 57 12.10 13.83 -5.05
N GLN A 58 12.85 12.86 -4.55
CA GLN A 58 13.29 12.87 -3.14
C GLN A 58 14.46 13.84 -2.89
N GLY A 59 14.29 15.09 -3.34
CA GLY A 59 14.92 16.23 -2.70
C GLY A 59 13.93 16.79 -1.71
N LEU A 60 14.33 16.86 -0.44
CA LEU A 60 13.67 17.52 0.70
C LEU A 60 12.50 18.47 0.33
N ARG A 61 11.34 17.96 -0.01
CA ARG A 61 10.12 18.73 0.03
C ARG A 61 9.35 18.27 1.26
N ALA A 62 9.34 19.12 2.27
CA ALA A 62 8.31 19.07 3.29
C ALA A 62 6.96 18.92 2.58
N ALA A 63 6.20 17.88 2.91
CA ALA A 63 4.84 17.74 2.42
C ALA A 63 4.10 19.05 2.69
N PRO A 64 3.32 19.58 1.73
CA PRO A 64 2.48 20.73 2.03
C PRO A 64 1.60 20.35 3.22
N ALA A 65 1.55 21.21 4.22
CA ALA A 65 0.81 21.04 5.48
C ALA A 65 -0.72 21.15 5.26
N ALA A 66 -1.27 20.40 4.30
CA ALA A 66 -2.66 20.56 3.86
C ALA A 66 -3.64 19.55 4.48
N ASP A 67 -3.18 18.59 5.30
CA ASP A 67 -4.06 17.66 6.01
C ASP A 67 -3.68 17.53 7.50
N VAL A 68 -3.36 18.64 8.14
CA VAL A 68 -3.31 18.67 9.59
C VAL A 68 -4.75 18.77 10.08
N VAL A 69 -5.31 17.66 10.54
CA VAL A 69 -6.55 17.71 11.31
C VAL A 69 -6.33 18.71 12.44
N ALA A 70 -7.09 19.80 12.43
CA ALA A 70 -6.98 20.83 13.45
C ALA A 70 -7.27 20.18 14.81
N THR A 71 -6.23 20.06 15.64
CA THR A 71 -6.36 19.52 16.99
C THR A 71 -7.01 20.58 17.86
N THR A 72 -8.16 20.25 18.44
CA THR A 72 -8.91 21.13 19.35
C THR A 72 -8.26 21.27 20.72
N HIS A 73 -7.17 20.54 21.00
CA HIS A 73 -6.43 20.61 22.27
C HIS A 73 -4.93 20.38 22.09
N PRO A 74 -4.03 21.15 22.78
CA PRO A 74 -2.57 21.03 22.64
C PRO A 74 -1.99 19.66 23.03
N ARG A 75 -2.74 18.81 23.75
CA ARG A 75 -2.33 17.46 24.15
C ARG A 75 -2.81 16.37 23.20
N HIS A 76 -3.60 16.70 22.19
CA HIS A 76 -3.95 15.74 21.17
C HIS A 76 -2.72 15.52 20.27
N LEU A 77 -2.25 14.30 20.22
CA LEU A 77 -1.25 13.87 19.25
C LEU A 77 -1.81 14.14 17.85
N VAL A 78 -1.15 15.03 17.12
CA VAL A 78 -1.38 15.17 15.69
C VAL A 78 -1.00 13.82 15.08
N LEU A 79 -1.98 13.03 14.71
CA LEU A 79 -1.79 11.93 13.79
C LEU A 79 -1.41 12.56 12.45
N GLN A 80 -0.13 12.90 12.29
CA GLN A 80 0.42 13.04 10.96
C GLN A 80 0.15 11.71 10.29
N GLY A 81 -0.67 11.72 9.23
CA GLY A 81 -0.99 10.55 8.45
C GLY A 81 0.29 9.91 7.92
N LYS A 82 0.97 9.16 8.78
CA LYS A 82 1.93 8.18 8.33
C LYS A 82 1.11 7.19 7.52
N GLY A 83 1.24 7.26 6.22
CA GLY A 83 0.68 6.28 5.35
C GLY A 83 0.98 4.89 5.91
N VAL A 84 0.04 3.98 5.81
CA VAL A 84 0.18 2.60 6.26
C VAL A 84 1.50 2.06 5.70
N GLY A 85 2.34 1.43 6.54
CA GLY A 85 3.65 0.92 6.12
C GLY A 85 4.68 1.99 5.69
N GLY A 86 4.52 3.28 6.07
CA GLY A 86 5.44 4.37 5.71
C GLY A 86 5.30 4.87 4.28
N GLN A 87 4.27 4.42 3.54
CA GLN A 87 3.88 4.92 2.23
C GLN A 87 2.63 5.79 2.37
N HIS A 88 2.62 6.93 1.70
CA HIS A 88 1.42 7.77 1.63
C HIS A 88 0.49 7.16 0.58
N VAL A 89 -0.58 6.50 1.04
CA VAL A 89 -1.58 5.86 0.18
C VAL A 89 -2.94 6.48 0.49
N ASP A 90 -3.66 6.89 -0.54
CA ASP A 90 -5.02 7.42 -0.41
C ASP A 90 -6.01 6.27 -0.21
N LEU A 91 -6.41 6.05 1.05
CA LEU A 91 -7.38 5.02 1.42
C LEU A 91 -8.79 5.51 1.10
N LYS A 92 -9.56 4.69 0.43
CA LYS A 92 -10.96 4.95 0.06
C LYS A 92 -11.88 3.92 0.69
N PHE A 93 -13.05 4.37 1.12
CA PHE A 93 -14.08 3.45 1.57
C PHE A 93 -14.57 2.60 0.39
N ARG A 94 -14.63 1.29 0.59
CA ARG A 94 -15.22 0.40 -0.40
C ARG A 94 -16.73 0.41 -0.26
N THR A 95 -17.43 0.76 -1.34
CA THR A 95 -18.87 0.64 -1.42
C THR A 95 -19.21 -0.81 -1.77
N ILE A 96 -19.97 -1.50 -0.92
CA ILE A 96 -20.50 -2.83 -1.19
C ILE A 96 -22.02 -2.72 -1.25
N ASP A 97 -22.63 -3.30 -2.28
CA ASP A 97 -24.08 -3.29 -2.48
C ASP A 97 -24.86 -4.18 -1.47
N LYS A 98 -24.16 -4.86 -0.58
CA LYS A 98 -24.80 -5.64 0.50
C LYS A 98 -25.19 -4.73 1.66
N LYS A 99 -26.47 -4.54 1.87
CA LYS A 99 -27.00 -3.95 3.10
C LYS A 99 -26.84 -4.97 4.24
N SER A 100 -25.82 -4.81 5.05
CA SER A 100 -25.70 -5.49 6.33
C SER A 100 -26.64 -4.84 7.35
N LEU A 101 -27.24 -5.61 8.25
CA LEU A 101 -28.11 -5.09 9.31
C LEU A 101 -27.38 -4.20 10.32
N ASP A 102 -26.09 -4.40 10.46
CA ASP A 102 -25.19 -3.68 11.35
C ASP A 102 -24.37 -2.57 10.66
N ASN A 103 -24.70 -2.22 9.42
CA ASN A 103 -23.98 -1.24 8.59
C ASN A 103 -22.49 -1.56 8.35
N ASN A 104 -22.02 -2.77 8.64
CA ASN A 104 -20.67 -3.19 8.30
C ASN A 104 -20.59 -3.48 6.79
N THR A 105 -19.58 -2.94 6.12
CA THR A 105 -19.36 -3.14 4.68
C THR A 105 -18.29 -4.19 4.37
N VAL A 106 -17.79 -4.91 5.37
CA VAL A 106 -16.81 -6.00 5.17
C VAL A 106 -17.54 -7.28 4.76
N ASP A 107 -17.14 -7.87 3.63
CA ASP A 107 -17.47 -9.26 3.28
C ASP A 107 -16.22 -10.12 3.46
N LEU A 108 -16.22 -10.95 4.50
CA LEU A 108 -15.06 -11.75 4.88
C LEU A 108 -14.55 -12.68 3.77
N ASN A 109 -15.46 -13.19 2.91
CA ASN A 109 -15.06 -14.03 1.79
C ASN A 109 -14.35 -13.23 0.71
N ILE A 110 -14.82 -12.02 0.43
CA ILE A 110 -14.20 -11.10 -0.53
C ILE A 110 -12.84 -10.65 0.00
N GLU A 111 -12.74 -10.31 1.31
CA GLU A 111 -11.47 -9.90 1.91
C GLU A 111 -10.43 -11.03 1.88
N ARG A 112 -10.84 -12.27 2.21
CA ARG A 112 -9.95 -13.44 2.13
C ARG A 112 -9.48 -13.73 0.71
N ALA A 113 -10.36 -13.64 -0.27
CA ALA A 113 -9.99 -13.81 -1.68
C ALA A 113 -9.00 -12.72 -2.14
N SER A 114 -9.26 -11.45 -1.78
CA SER A 114 -8.38 -10.31 -2.09
C SER A 114 -7.03 -10.43 -1.38
N PHE A 115 -7.02 -10.93 -0.14
CA PHE A 115 -5.81 -11.18 0.62
C PHE A 115 -4.95 -12.27 -0.05
N ALA A 116 -5.55 -13.40 -0.44
CA ALA A 116 -4.86 -14.48 -1.13
C ALA A 116 -4.32 -14.01 -2.49
N GLU A 117 -5.12 -13.29 -3.28
CA GLU A 117 -4.68 -12.71 -4.55
C GLU A 117 -3.50 -11.75 -4.34
N ASN A 118 -3.56 -10.89 -3.31
CA ASN A 118 -2.48 -9.96 -3.00
C ASN A 118 -1.21 -10.67 -2.58
N THR A 119 -1.32 -11.79 -1.83
CA THR A 119 -0.18 -12.63 -1.42
C THR A 119 0.54 -13.20 -2.63
N VAL A 120 -0.19 -13.80 -3.58
CA VAL A 120 0.41 -14.34 -4.82
C VAL A 120 1.13 -13.25 -5.62
N LYS A 121 0.51 -12.07 -5.73
CA LYS A 121 1.12 -10.92 -6.42
C LYS A 121 2.32 -10.35 -5.67
N TYR A 122 2.34 -10.42 -4.35
CA TYR A 122 3.50 -10.05 -3.53
C TYR A 122 4.67 -11.00 -3.80
N GLU A 123 4.41 -12.31 -3.79
CA GLU A 123 5.43 -13.31 -4.10
C GLU A 123 6.00 -13.15 -5.50
N ALA A 124 5.15 -12.92 -6.50
CA ALA A 124 5.59 -12.67 -7.87
C ALA A 124 6.50 -11.41 -7.97
N ALA A 125 6.15 -10.32 -7.28
CA ALA A 125 6.97 -9.12 -7.23
C ALA A 125 8.32 -9.37 -6.52
N SER A 126 8.33 -10.19 -5.46
CA SER A 126 9.54 -10.61 -4.74
C SER A 126 10.48 -11.45 -5.62
N GLN A 127 9.91 -12.40 -6.35
CA GLN A 127 10.67 -13.21 -7.32
C GLN A 127 11.24 -12.35 -8.44
N GLY A 128 10.45 -11.40 -8.97
CA GLY A 128 10.90 -10.43 -9.97
C GLY A 128 12.09 -9.59 -9.48
N LEU A 129 12.00 -9.06 -8.25
CA LEU A 129 13.11 -8.31 -7.65
C LEU A 129 14.36 -9.17 -7.49
N SER A 130 14.20 -10.39 -6.99
CA SER A 130 15.30 -11.35 -6.82
C SER A 130 15.96 -11.70 -8.16
N GLY A 131 15.17 -11.84 -9.22
CA GLY A 131 15.66 -12.06 -10.59
C GLY A 131 16.53 -10.90 -11.09
N VAL A 132 16.06 -9.65 -10.91
CA VAL A 132 16.82 -8.45 -11.29
C VAL A 132 18.14 -8.36 -10.53
N ILE A 133 18.13 -8.64 -9.21
CA ILE A 133 19.34 -8.63 -8.38
C ILE A 133 20.32 -9.73 -8.85
N LYS A 134 19.83 -10.92 -9.15
CA LYS A 134 20.66 -12.03 -9.67
C LYS A 134 21.32 -11.67 -11.00
N THR A 135 20.56 -11.10 -11.93
CA THR A 135 21.08 -10.63 -13.23
C THR A 135 22.14 -9.56 -13.04
N MET A 136 21.93 -8.61 -12.12
CA MET A 136 22.88 -7.54 -11.83
C MET A 136 24.17 -8.11 -11.22
N ARG A 137 24.05 -9.09 -10.31
CA ARG A 137 25.19 -9.77 -9.71
C ARG A 137 25.99 -10.52 -10.77
N SER A 138 25.34 -11.29 -11.65
CA SER A 138 25.98 -12.01 -12.74
C SER A 138 26.73 -11.07 -13.69
N ALA A 139 26.15 -9.91 -14.03
CA ALA A 139 26.80 -8.90 -14.87
C ALA A 139 28.06 -8.29 -14.22
N ILE A 140 28.12 -8.21 -12.88
CA ILE A 140 29.28 -7.67 -12.15
C ILE A 140 30.37 -8.75 -12.00
N THR A 141 29.98 -9.99 -11.75
CA THR A 141 30.95 -11.12 -11.51
C THR A 141 31.45 -11.76 -12.78
N GLY A 142 30.84 -11.46 -13.95
CA GLY A 142 31.27 -12.01 -15.24
C GLY A 142 30.90 -13.48 -15.46
N ASN A 143 29.95 -14.01 -14.69
CA ASN A 143 29.46 -15.40 -14.81
C ASN A 143 27.97 -15.38 -15.18
#